data_b7a3c3a56a039e0cb57b22d38c8fa280
#
_entry.id   b7a3c3a56a039e0cb57b22d38c8fa280
#
_cell.length_a   1.000
_cell.length_b   1.000
_cell.length_c   1.000
_cell.angle_alpha   90.00
_cell.angle_beta   90.00
_cell.angle_gamma   90.00
#
_symmetry.space_group_name_H-M   'P 1'
#
loop_
_entity.id
_entity.type
_entity.pdbx_description
1 polymer ?
#
loop_
_entity_poly.entity_id
_entity_poly.type
_entity_poly.pdbx_seq_one_letter_code
_entity_poly.pdbx_strand_id
1 'polypeptide(L)'
;MSAIIANYEVVIKDAADPSTSTAAANLSADRYSEIIPLERAFVGEIQMQFVAGPAGNMIFQVSNDVGAADDQGVARINSNNLITNWVNHTTTAVGSTETSYRIGLADIGYRWGRLFWDYSSGTGAVSSCRANIKGW
;
A
#
# COMPACT_ATOMS: atom_id res chain seq x y z
N MET A 1 -14.66 22.82 9.94
CA MET A 1 -13.43 21.99 9.87
C MET A 1 -13.16 21.61 8.44
N SER A 2 -11.93 21.74 8.00
CA SER A 2 -11.54 21.41 6.63
C SER A 2 -10.93 20.02 6.59
N ALA A 3 -11.33 19.22 5.60
CA ALA A 3 -10.69 17.94 5.33
C ALA A 3 -9.30 18.18 4.71
N ILE A 4 -8.31 17.40 5.13
CA ILE A 4 -6.99 17.38 4.51
C ILE A 4 -7.07 16.39 3.33
N ILE A 5 -6.59 16.82 2.17
CA ILE A 5 -6.51 15.97 0.98
C ILE A 5 -5.05 15.72 0.68
N ALA A 6 -4.66 14.46 0.68
CA ALA A 6 -3.35 14.01 0.23
C ALA A 6 -3.51 13.26 -1.08
N ASN A 7 -2.83 13.68 -2.11
CA ASN A 7 -2.78 13.00 -3.40
C ASN A 7 -1.32 12.82 -3.77
N TYR A 8 -0.86 11.58 -3.81
CA TYR A 8 0.54 11.28 -4.01
C TYR A 8 0.75 9.96 -4.74
N GLU A 9 1.93 9.83 -5.34
CA GLU A 9 2.37 8.59 -5.94
C GLU A 9 2.77 7.58 -4.87
N VAL A 10 2.29 6.35 -5.02
CA VAL A 10 2.63 5.23 -4.13
C VAL A 10 3.71 4.41 -4.79
N VAL A 11 4.87 4.30 -4.16
CA VAL A 11 5.99 3.54 -4.68
C VAL A 11 5.80 2.05 -4.39
N ILE A 12 5.96 1.21 -5.41
CA ILE A 12 5.93 -0.24 -5.29
C ILE A 12 7.35 -0.74 -5.04
N LYS A 13 7.49 -1.63 -4.10
CA LYS A 13 8.78 -2.15 -3.61
C LYS A 13 8.89 -3.66 -3.82
N ASP A 14 10.11 -4.15 -3.89
CA ASP A 14 10.42 -5.57 -4.04
C ASP A 14 10.48 -6.35 -2.72
N ALA A 15 10.43 -5.67 -1.59
CA ALA A 15 10.45 -6.28 -0.27
C ALA A 15 9.61 -5.48 0.72
N ALA A 16 9.12 -6.16 1.75
CA ALA A 16 8.29 -5.55 2.79
C ALA A 16 9.07 -4.66 3.75
N ASP A 17 10.33 -4.99 4.00
CA ASP A 17 11.17 -4.24 4.94
C ASP A 17 11.66 -2.94 4.30
N PRO A 18 11.28 -1.78 4.83
CA PRO A 18 11.69 -0.49 4.26
C PRO A 18 13.21 -0.26 4.27
N SER A 19 13.97 -0.97 5.12
CA SER A 19 15.42 -0.82 5.18
C SER A 19 16.17 -1.55 4.06
N THR A 20 15.54 -2.55 3.45
CA THR A 20 16.16 -3.42 2.43
C THR A 20 15.46 -3.36 1.08
N SER A 21 14.26 -2.78 1.02
CA SER A 21 13.47 -2.75 -0.21
C SER A 21 13.97 -1.71 -1.20
N THR A 22 13.82 -2.03 -2.49
CA THR A 22 14.05 -1.12 -3.60
C THR A 22 12.79 -1.01 -4.45
N ALA A 23 12.68 0.09 -5.21
CA ALA A 23 11.55 0.26 -6.11
C ALA A 23 11.52 -0.84 -7.16
N ALA A 24 10.33 -1.36 -7.45
CA ALA A 24 10.11 -2.39 -8.46
C ALA A 24 9.11 -1.89 -9.49
N ALA A 25 9.46 -2.03 -10.77
CA ALA A 25 8.69 -1.46 -11.86
C ALA A 25 7.66 -2.43 -12.46
N ASN A 26 7.52 -3.64 -11.92
CA ASN A 26 6.63 -4.67 -12.47
C ASN A 26 6.01 -5.55 -11.38
N LEU A 27 5.00 -6.33 -11.80
CA LEU A 27 4.29 -7.28 -10.94
C LEU A 27 4.71 -8.73 -11.23
N SER A 28 5.99 -8.97 -11.44
CA SER A 28 6.53 -10.29 -11.83
C SER A 28 6.91 -11.20 -10.65
N ALA A 29 6.68 -10.74 -9.43
CA ALA A 29 6.91 -11.47 -8.18
C ALA A 29 6.07 -10.81 -7.10
N ASP A 30 6.12 -11.30 -5.87
CA ASP A 30 5.51 -10.61 -4.75
C ASP A 30 6.06 -9.18 -4.66
N ARG A 31 5.15 -8.23 -4.45
CA ARG A 31 5.47 -6.80 -4.34
C ARG A 31 4.75 -6.19 -3.15
N TYR A 32 5.33 -5.13 -2.63
CA TYR A 32 4.76 -4.37 -1.52
C TYR A 32 4.79 -2.89 -1.88
N SER A 33 3.75 -2.15 -1.52
CA SER A 33 3.84 -0.70 -1.59
C SER A 33 4.65 -0.17 -0.41
N GLU A 34 5.11 1.07 -0.53
CA GLU A 34 5.52 1.83 0.65
C GLU A 34 4.36 1.88 1.66
N ILE A 35 4.70 2.12 2.92
CA ILE A 35 3.71 2.22 3.98
C ILE A 35 2.96 3.55 3.86
N ILE A 36 1.64 3.48 3.91
CA ILE A 36 0.74 4.62 3.77
C ILE A 36 0.25 5.02 5.16
N PRO A 37 0.55 6.26 5.62
CA PRO A 37 0.00 6.73 6.89
C PRO A 37 -1.51 6.95 6.78
N LEU A 38 -2.28 6.34 7.69
CA LEU A 38 -3.74 6.43 7.71
C LEU A 38 -4.27 7.08 8.99
N GLU A 39 -3.41 7.54 9.87
CA GLU A 39 -3.77 7.96 11.22
C GLU A 39 -4.85 9.04 11.25
N ARG A 40 -4.87 9.92 10.26
CA ARG A 40 -5.86 11.02 10.17
C ARG A 40 -6.82 10.84 9.00
N ALA A 41 -6.77 9.71 8.33
CA ALA A 41 -7.64 9.44 7.19
C ALA A 41 -9.01 8.95 7.64
N PHE A 42 -10.05 9.33 6.90
CA PHE A 42 -11.38 8.77 7.08
C PHE A 42 -11.93 8.15 5.80
N VAL A 43 -11.46 8.57 4.63
CA VAL A 43 -11.86 8.02 3.33
C VAL A 43 -10.74 8.21 2.33
N GLY A 44 -10.70 7.37 1.33
CA GLY A 44 -9.72 7.50 0.25
C GLY A 44 -9.91 6.50 -0.85
N GLU A 45 -9.00 6.56 -1.81
CA GLU A 45 -8.94 5.65 -2.94
C GLU A 45 -7.49 5.43 -3.35
N ILE A 46 -7.17 4.20 -3.70
CA ILE A 46 -5.88 3.86 -4.30
C ILE A 46 -6.16 3.26 -5.67
N GLN A 47 -5.45 3.75 -6.69
CA GLN A 47 -5.57 3.27 -8.06
C GLN A 47 -4.19 2.92 -8.60
N MET A 48 -4.09 1.74 -9.21
CA MET A 48 -2.89 1.28 -9.89
C MET A 48 -3.22 0.99 -11.35
N GLN A 49 -2.34 1.38 -12.26
CA GLN A 49 -2.41 1.01 -13.67
C GLN A 49 -1.16 0.24 -14.05
N PHE A 50 -1.34 -0.80 -14.83
CA PHE A 50 -0.26 -1.70 -15.22
C PHE A 50 -0.55 -2.33 -16.58
N VAL A 51 0.50 -2.90 -17.20
CA VAL A 51 0.38 -3.64 -18.45
C VAL A 51 -0.23 -5.01 -18.13
N ALA A 52 -1.18 -5.47 -18.94
CA ALA A 52 -1.79 -6.79 -18.78
C ALA A 52 -0.76 -7.92 -18.83
N GLY A 53 -1.01 -8.97 -18.08
CA GLY A 53 -0.13 -10.15 -18.00
C GLY A 53 -0.04 -10.74 -16.60
N PRO A 54 0.16 -9.95 -15.54
CA PRO A 54 0.25 -10.51 -14.19
C PRO A 54 -1.11 -11.03 -13.70
N ALA A 55 -1.07 -12.11 -12.97
CA ALA A 55 -2.22 -12.69 -12.28
C ALA A 55 -1.85 -12.97 -10.82
N GLY A 56 -2.78 -12.70 -9.92
CA GLY A 56 -2.60 -12.90 -8.49
C GLY A 56 -3.68 -12.21 -7.68
N ASN A 57 -3.37 -11.87 -6.45
CA ASN A 57 -4.27 -11.13 -5.57
C ASN A 57 -3.62 -9.82 -5.14
N MET A 58 -4.35 -8.72 -5.31
CA MET A 58 -3.98 -7.44 -4.71
C MET A 58 -4.67 -7.33 -3.36
N ILE A 59 -3.88 -7.19 -2.31
CA ILE A 59 -4.36 -7.18 -0.94
C ILE A 59 -4.04 -5.83 -0.32
N PHE A 60 -5.06 -5.16 0.21
CA PHE A 60 -4.83 -4.00 1.06
C PHE A 60 -4.69 -4.50 2.49
N GLN A 61 -3.52 -4.28 3.08
CA GLN A 61 -3.20 -4.67 4.45
C GLN A 61 -3.17 -3.45 5.35
N VAL A 62 -3.56 -3.65 6.60
CA VAL A 62 -3.62 -2.59 7.60
C VAL A 62 -2.95 -3.02 8.88
N SER A 63 -2.47 -2.05 9.66
CA SER A 63 -1.88 -2.30 10.96
C SER A 63 -2.14 -1.14 11.90
N ASN A 64 -2.35 -1.44 13.18
CA ASN A 64 -2.36 -0.47 14.27
C ASN A 64 -1.08 -0.49 15.10
N ASP A 65 -0.08 -1.23 14.64
CA ASP A 65 1.20 -1.32 15.32
C ASP A 65 1.83 0.07 15.47
N VAL A 66 2.44 0.30 16.59
CA VAL A 66 3.15 1.56 16.85
C VAL A 66 4.60 1.52 16.34
N GLY A 67 5.10 0.32 15.99
CA GLY A 67 6.50 0.15 15.64
C GLY A 67 7.40 0.55 16.83
N ALA A 68 8.60 0.95 16.54
CA ALA A 68 9.46 1.59 17.51
C ALA A 68 9.10 3.08 17.59
N ALA A 69 8.83 3.59 18.78
CA ALA A 69 8.49 4.99 19.00
C ALA A 69 9.75 5.85 19.15
N ASP A 70 9.65 7.12 18.80
CA ASP A 70 10.69 8.09 19.08
C ASP A 70 10.69 8.51 20.56
N ASP A 71 11.57 9.44 20.93
CA ASP A 71 11.72 9.89 22.31
C ASP A 71 10.47 10.55 22.88
N GLN A 72 9.54 11.00 22.04
CA GLN A 72 8.25 11.56 22.46
C GLN A 72 7.13 10.54 22.38
N GLY A 73 7.42 9.27 22.10
CA GLY A 73 6.41 8.22 21.96
C GLY A 73 5.65 8.26 20.64
N VAL A 74 6.16 8.96 19.63
CA VAL A 74 5.54 9.07 18.31
C VAL A 74 6.07 7.97 17.40
N ALA A 75 5.19 7.16 16.83
CA ALA A 75 5.56 6.14 15.86
C ALA A 75 6.15 6.76 14.59
N ARG A 76 7.21 6.16 14.07
CA ARG A 76 7.89 6.61 12.86
C ARG A 76 8.06 5.47 11.88
N ILE A 77 7.99 5.79 10.60
CA ILE A 77 8.28 4.84 9.52
C ILE A 77 9.69 5.14 9.00
N ASN A 78 10.64 4.33 9.40
CA ASN A 78 12.02 4.41 8.92
C ASN A 78 12.68 3.04 9.06
N SER A 79 13.96 2.93 8.73
CA SER A 79 14.68 1.67 8.77
C SER A 79 14.75 1.01 10.15
N ASN A 80 14.54 1.78 11.23
CA ASN A 80 14.57 1.27 12.60
C ASN A 80 13.18 1.04 13.20
N ASN A 81 12.12 1.52 12.54
CA ASN A 81 10.74 1.48 13.02
C ASN A 81 9.89 0.65 12.08
N LEU A 82 10.18 -0.65 12.02
CA LEU A 82 9.44 -1.56 11.16
C LEU A 82 8.04 -1.79 11.71
N ILE A 83 7.04 -1.49 10.91
CA ILE A 83 5.65 -1.80 11.22
C ILE A 83 5.42 -3.28 10.94
N THR A 84 4.81 -3.96 11.90
CA THR A 84 4.48 -5.38 11.82
C THR A 84 3.00 -5.59 12.06
N ASN A 85 2.58 -6.84 12.30
CA ASN A 85 1.18 -7.19 12.60
C ASN A 85 0.21 -6.74 11.52
N TRP A 86 0.57 -6.98 10.27
CA TRP A 86 -0.29 -6.69 9.14
C TRP A 86 -1.46 -7.65 9.05
N VAL A 87 -2.64 -7.10 8.82
CA VAL A 87 -3.89 -7.85 8.67
C VAL A 87 -4.47 -7.53 7.30
N ASN A 88 -4.97 -8.53 6.60
CA ASN A 88 -5.64 -8.33 5.32
C ASN A 88 -6.99 -7.64 5.55
N HIS A 89 -7.17 -6.48 4.93
CA HIS A 89 -8.41 -5.72 4.97
C HIS A 89 -9.30 -6.05 3.78
N THR A 90 -8.73 -6.02 2.58
CA THR A 90 -9.47 -6.28 1.34
C THR A 90 -8.57 -7.05 0.38
N THR A 91 -9.11 -8.11 -0.23
CA THR A 91 -8.41 -8.90 -1.24
C THR A 91 -9.19 -8.84 -2.54
N THR A 92 -8.50 -8.49 -3.63
CA THR A 92 -9.09 -8.43 -4.97
C THR A 92 -8.28 -9.29 -5.92
N ALA A 93 -8.94 -10.26 -6.56
CA ALA A 93 -8.31 -11.08 -7.58
C ALA A 93 -8.05 -10.24 -8.84
N VAL A 94 -6.86 -10.37 -9.40
CA VAL A 94 -6.45 -9.72 -10.66
C VAL A 94 -6.10 -10.81 -11.66
N GLY A 95 -6.79 -10.83 -12.79
CA GLY A 95 -6.55 -11.76 -13.88
C GLY A 95 -5.58 -11.20 -14.90
N SER A 96 -5.05 -12.07 -15.76
CA SER A 96 -4.00 -11.73 -16.73
C SER A 96 -4.42 -10.76 -17.83
N THR A 97 -5.71 -10.50 -17.98
CA THR A 97 -6.23 -9.54 -18.96
C THR A 97 -6.53 -8.16 -18.37
N GLU A 98 -6.45 -8.01 -17.06
CA GLU A 98 -6.71 -6.75 -16.40
C GLU A 98 -5.52 -5.81 -16.51
N THR A 99 -5.79 -4.51 -16.55
CA THR A 99 -4.79 -3.44 -16.69
C THR A 99 -4.85 -2.42 -15.55
N SER A 100 -5.77 -2.61 -14.60
CA SER A 100 -5.92 -1.69 -13.48
C SER A 100 -6.43 -2.39 -12.24
N TYR A 101 -6.10 -1.79 -11.10
CA TYR A 101 -6.62 -2.12 -9.80
C TYR A 101 -7.06 -0.84 -9.11
N ARG A 102 -8.18 -0.91 -8.42
CA ARG A 102 -8.73 0.21 -7.69
C ARG A 102 -9.37 -0.28 -6.40
N ILE A 103 -9.10 0.41 -5.31
CA ILE A 103 -9.76 0.17 -4.03
C ILE A 103 -10.24 1.49 -3.44
N GLY A 104 -11.50 1.52 -3.03
CA GLY A 104 -12.04 2.57 -2.20
C GLY A 104 -11.83 2.22 -0.73
N LEU A 105 -11.42 3.19 0.06
CA LEU A 105 -11.16 3.06 1.49
C LEU A 105 -12.21 3.88 2.23
N ALA A 106 -13.00 3.21 3.06
CA ALA A 106 -14.00 3.83 3.91
C ALA A 106 -13.85 3.30 5.34
N ASP A 107 -14.30 4.10 6.30
CA ASP A 107 -14.23 3.74 7.74
C ASP A 107 -12.81 3.33 8.18
N ILE A 108 -11.82 4.12 7.74
CA ILE A 108 -10.42 3.82 8.01
C ILE A 108 -10.10 4.19 9.46
N GLY A 109 -10.03 3.20 10.31
CA GLY A 109 -9.65 3.34 11.72
C GLY A 109 -8.26 2.78 12.01
N TYR A 110 -7.42 2.65 11.01
CA TYR A 110 -6.09 2.05 11.13
C TYR A 110 -5.00 3.09 11.06
N ARG A 111 -3.87 2.79 11.69
CA ARG A 111 -2.72 3.69 11.71
C ARG A 111 -1.93 3.65 10.41
N TRP A 112 -1.76 2.47 9.85
CA TRP A 112 -0.94 2.23 8.65
C TRP A 112 -1.67 1.34 7.66
N GLY A 113 -1.37 1.53 6.38
CA GLY A 113 -1.81 0.65 5.30
C GLY A 113 -0.69 0.39 4.31
N ARG A 114 -0.82 -0.67 3.56
CA ARG A 114 0.03 -0.97 2.41
C ARG A 114 -0.70 -1.86 1.42
N LEU A 115 -0.25 -1.84 0.16
CA LEU A 115 -0.65 -2.84 -0.82
C LEU A 115 0.34 -4.01 -0.77
N PHE A 116 -0.18 -5.21 -0.84
CA PHE A 116 0.59 -6.43 -1.04
C PHE A 116 0.10 -7.13 -2.31
N TRP A 117 0.99 -7.30 -3.27
CA TRP A 117 0.74 -8.09 -4.46
C TRP A 117 1.18 -9.53 -4.20
N ASP A 118 0.21 -10.42 -4.04
CA ASP A 118 0.41 -11.86 -3.88
C ASP A 118 0.44 -12.49 -5.27
N TYR A 119 1.64 -12.69 -5.76
CA TYR A 119 1.92 -13.09 -7.14
C TYR A 119 1.54 -14.55 -7.40
N SER A 120 0.88 -14.81 -8.53
CA SER A 120 0.63 -16.17 -9.02
C SER A 120 1.39 -16.46 -10.32
N SER A 121 1.29 -15.60 -11.33
CA SER A 121 1.92 -15.83 -12.62
C SER A 121 2.02 -14.56 -13.45
N GLY A 122 2.79 -14.63 -14.53
CA GLY A 122 2.88 -13.60 -15.54
C GLY A 122 3.77 -12.43 -15.14
N THR A 123 3.78 -11.40 -15.98
CA THR A 123 4.53 -10.17 -15.76
C THR A 123 3.85 -9.02 -16.44
N GLY A 124 4.02 -7.83 -15.88
CA GLY A 124 3.54 -6.59 -16.46
C GLY A 124 4.11 -5.40 -15.72
N ALA A 125 4.50 -4.37 -16.46
CA ALA A 125 5.03 -3.14 -15.88
C ALA A 125 3.92 -2.36 -15.17
N VAL A 126 4.25 -1.76 -14.03
CA VAL A 126 3.38 -0.81 -13.35
C VAL A 126 3.59 0.57 -13.97
N SER A 127 2.51 1.15 -14.50
CA SER A 127 2.55 2.48 -15.12
C SER A 127 2.38 3.58 -14.08
N SER A 128 1.49 3.38 -13.12
CA SER A 128 1.25 4.34 -12.04
C SER A 128 0.57 3.66 -10.84
N CYS A 129 0.81 4.19 -9.67
CA CYS A 129 0.03 3.86 -8.48
C CYS A 129 -0.14 5.15 -7.67
N ARG A 130 -1.38 5.55 -7.45
CA ARG A 130 -1.70 6.81 -6.78
C ARG A 130 -2.70 6.61 -5.67
N ALA A 131 -2.49 7.33 -4.59
CA ALA A 131 -3.41 7.39 -3.47
C ALA A 131 -4.02 8.79 -3.37
N ASN A 132 -5.31 8.82 -3.12
CA ASN A 132 -6.04 10.05 -2.83
C ASN A 132 -6.76 9.85 -1.49
N ILE A 133 -6.24 10.46 -0.46
CA ILE A 133 -6.67 10.24 0.92
C ILE A 133 -7.24 11.54 1.48
N LYS A 134 -8.40 11.45 2.12
CA LYS A 134 -9.03 12.57 2.83
C LYS A 134 -9.03 12.30 4.32
N GLY A 135 -8.68 13.29 5.10
CA GLY A 135 -8.60 13.19 6.54
C GLY A 135 -8.82 14.53 7.24
N TRP A 136 -8.58 14.54 8.52
CA TRP A 136 -8.71 15.70 9.40
C TRP A 136 -7.40 16.43 9.62
#